data_d02768aa70cf3ca5c7c191a2721553b4
#
_entry.id   d02768aa70cf3ca5c7c191a2721553b4
#
_cell.length_a   1.000
_cell.length_b   1.000
_cell.length_c   1.000
_cell.angle_alpha   90.00
_cell.angle_beta   90.00
_cell.angle_gamma   90.00
#
_symmetry.space_group_name_H-M   'P 1'
#
loop_
_entity.id
_entity.type
_entity.pdbx_description
1 polymer ?
#
loop_
_entity_poly.entity_id
_entity_poly.type
_entity_poly.pdbx_seq_one_letter_code
_entity_poly.pdbx_strand_id
1 'polypeptide(L)'
;MSLFLGIDTSNYTTSTALYDSKTGEMVQQKKLLPVKEGQLGLRQSDAVFHHTAQLHTLIEELLKDVDTSKIAAIAASSRPRPVDGSYMPCFTVGENTAKILSSAMKIPLYTFSHQEGHIEAIRHYSSLKDEVPLICFHFSGGTTEAL
;
A
#
# COMPACT_ATOMS: atom_id res chain seq x y z
N MET A 1 -17.32 9.65 11.35
CA MET A 1 -16.67 9.65 10.03
C MET A 1 -15.19 9.47 10.28
N SER A 2 -14.64 8.35 9.86
CA SER A 2 -13.22 8.06 10.05
C SER A 2 -12.59 7.76 8.70
N LEU A 3 -11.50 8.45 8.41
CA LEU A 3 -10.70 8.23 7.22
C LEU A 3 -9.52 7.31 7.57
N PHE A 4 -9.09 6.50 6.63
CA PHE A 4 -7.95 5.60 6.76
C PHE A 4 -6.99 5.83 5.60
N LEU A 5 -5.74 6.12 5.92
CA LEU A 5 -4.69 6.36 4.93
C LEU A 5 -3.91 5.06 4.67
N GLY A 6 -3.87 4.62 3.42
CA GLY A 6 -3.09 3.48 2.97
C GLY A 6 -1.85 3.90 2.16
N ILE A 7 -0.72 3.25 2.39
CA ILE A 7 0.54 3.48 1.66
C ILE A 7 1.13 2.14 1.22
N ASP A 8 1.45 2.03 -0.07
CA ASP A 8 2.13 0.88 -0.64
C ASP A 8 3.25 1.32 -1.60
N THR A 9 4.48 0.86 -1.32
CA THR A 9 5.66 1.09 -2.15
C THR A 9 6.25 -0.23 -2.64
N SER A 10 5.37 -1.16 -3.02
CA SER A 10 5.75 -2.44 -3.58
C SER A 10 6.23 -2.29 -5.02
N ASN A 11 7.33 -2.93 -5.31
CA ASN A 11 7.90 -3.21 -6.62
C ASN A 11 7.88 -2.04 -7.63
N TYR A 12 6.88 -1.96 -8.53
CA TYR A 12 6.87 -1.04 -9.69
C TYR A 12 5.93 0.16 -9.56
N THR A 13 5.17 0.24 -8.49
CA THR A 13 4.16 1.30 -8.32
C THR A 13 4.21 1.88 -6.92
N THR A 14 4.38 3.20 -6.83
CA THR A 14 4.08 3.93 -5.59
C THR A 14 2.59 4.20 -5.55
N SER A 15 1.90 3.81 -4.50
CA SER A 15 0.48 4.09 -4.35
C SER A 15 0.12 4.56 -2.95
N THR A 16 -0.89 5.42 -2.90
CA THR A 16 -1.54 5.89 -1.68
C THR A 16 -3.04 5.88 -1.87
N ALA A 17 -3.78 5.59 -0.82
CA ALA A 17 -5.24 5.57 -0.85
C ALA A 17 -5.83 6.17 0.42
N LEU A 18 -6.99 6.77 0.30
CA LEU A 18 -7.80 7.25 1.41
C LEU A 18 -9.16 6.59 1.36
N TYR A 19 -9.52 5.90 2.42
CA TYR A 19 -10.79 5.19 2.57
C TYR A 19 -11.69 5.90 3.57
N ASP A 20 -12.93 6.18 3.21
CA ASP A 20 -13.97 6.69 4.11
C ASP A 20 -14.87 5.55 4.60
N SER A 21 -14.79 5.23 5.89
CA SER A 21 -15.58 4.15 6.51
C SER A 21 -17.08 4.42 6.54
N LYS A 22 -17.52 5.67 6.37
CA LYS A 22 -18.93 6.02 6.38
C LYS A 22 -19.59 5.79 5.02
N THR A 23 -18.90 6.18 3.93
CA THR A 23 -19.43 6.07 2.57
C THR A 23 -18.99 4.78 1.88
N GLY A 24 -17.90 4.16 2.34
CA GLY A 24 -17.24 3.05 1.66
C GLY A 24 -16.42 3.49 0.44
N GLU A 25 -16.31 4.80 0.21
CA GLU A 25 -15.57 5.34 -0.91
C GLU A 25 -14.06 5.28 -0.68
N MET A 26 -13.34 5.04 -1.77
CA MET A 26 -11.88 5.04 -1.79
C MET A 26 -11.36 5.97 -2.90
N VAL A 27 -10.48 6.89 -2.52
CA VAL A 27 -9.71 7.72 -3.44
C VAL A 27 -8.28 7.23 -3.43
N GLN A 28 -7.65 7.12 -4.60
CA GLN A 28 -6.26 6.67 -4.69
C GLN A 28 -5.43 7.54 -5.62
N GLN A 29 -4.15 7.64 -5.29
CA GLN A 29 -3.11 8.20 -6.14
C GLN A 29 -2.03 7.15 -6.36
N LYS A 30 -1.60 6.97 -7.61
CA LYS A 30 -0.56 6.00 -7.94
C LYS A 30 0.33 6.50 -9.08
N LYS A 31 1.59 6.07 -9.03
CA LYS A 31 2.57 6.38 -10.07
C LYS A 31 3.52 5.21 -10.28
N LEU A 32 3.66 4.80 -11.53
CA LEU A 32 4.62 3.78 -11.92
C LEU A 32 6.06 4.31 -11.75
N LEU A 33 6.94 3.43 -11.34
CA LEU A 33 8.38 3.71 -11.36
C LEU A 33 8.88 3.72 -12.80
N PRO A 34 9.84 4.60 -13.14
CA PRO A 34 10.45 4.61 -14.46
C PRO A 34 11.32 3.36 -14.64
N VAL A 35 10.94 2.48 -15.56
CA VAL A 35 11.73 1.33 -15.98
C VAL A 35 12.37 1.68 -17.33
N LYS A 36 13.68 1.54 -17.43
CA LYS A 36 14.39 1.80 -18.69
C LYS A 36 14.04 0.73 -19.72
N GLU A 37 13.84 1.16 -20.95
CA GLU A 37 13.56 0.27 -22.06
C GLU A 37 14.64 -0.81 -22.22
N GLY A 38 14.25 -2.09 -22.36
CA GLY A 38 15.17 -3.22 -22.45
C GLY A 38 15.66 -3.80 -21.13
N GLN A 39 15.25 -3.27 -19.97
CA GLN A 39 15.54 -3.88 -18.68
C GLN A 39 14.46 -4.90 -18.28
N LEU A 40 14.89 -6.08 -17.82
CA LEU A 40 14.00 -7.15 -17.35
C LEU A 40 13.44 -6.92 -15.92
N GLY A 41 13.75 -5.76 -15.31
CA GLY A 41 13.29 -5.44 -13.97
C GLY A 41 13.95 -4.18 -13.42
N LEU A 42 13.61 -3.81 -12.21
CA LEU A 42 14.16 -2.68 -11.48
C LEU A 42 15.00 -3.18 -10.30
N ARG A 43 16.21 -2.63 -10.15
CA ARG A 43 17.01 -2.91 -8.96
C ARG A 43 16.32 -2.34 -7.72
N GLN A 44 16.45 -3.02 -6.60
CA GLN A 44 15.82 -2.57 -5.35
C GLN A 44 16.28 -1.18 -4.91
N SER A 45 17.56 -0.85 -5.11
CA SER A 45 18.08 0.50 -4.87
C SER A 45 17.39 1.57 -5.70
N ASP A 46 17.14 1.28 -6.98
CA ASP A 46 16.46 2.21 -7.88
C ASP A 46 14.99 2.35 -7.51
N ALA A 47 14.35 1.23 -7.10
CA ALA A 47 12.99 1.25 -6.58
C ALA A 47 12.88 2.14 -5.32
N VAL A 48 13.77 1.96 -4.34
CA VAL A 48 13.82 2.80 -3.13
C VAL A 48 13.98 4.27 -3.49
N PHE A 49 14.91 4.59 -4.40
CA PHE A 49 15.13 5.97 -4.84
C PHE A 49 13.87 6.57 -5.47
N HIS A 50 13.26 5.88 -6.41
CA HIS A 50 12.07 6.39 -7.11
C HIS A 50 10.85 6.48 -6.21
N HIS A 51 10.61 5.51 -5.34
CA HIS A 51 9.54 5.59 -4.35
C HIS A 51 9.73 6.79 -3.42
N THR A 52 10.96 7.01 -2.93
CA THR A 52 11.28 8.17 -2.08
C THR A 52 11.04 9.49 -2.82
N ALA A 53 11.42 9.56 -4.09
CA ALA A 53 11.30 10.78 -4.90
C ALA A 53 9.85 11.16 -5.23
N GLN A 54 8.91 10.20 -5.24
CA GLN A 54 7.54 10.48 -5.71
C GLN A 54 6.44 10.27 -4.65
N LEU A 55 6.71 9.57 -3.55
CA LEU A 55 5.68 9.27 -2.53
C LEU A 55 5.08 10.54 -1.91
N HIS A 56 5.92 11.54 -1.60
CA HIS A 56 5.46 12.78 -1.00
C HIS A 56 4.45 13.51 -1.89
N THR A 57 4.68 13.57 -3.21
CA THR A 57 3.77 14.22 -4.17
C THR A 57 2.41 13.51 -4.21
N LEU A 58 2.40 12.17 -4.13
CA LEU A 58 1.15 11.41 -4.12
C LEU A 58 0.36 11.63 -2.82
N ILE A 59 1.03 11.73 -1.68
CA ILE A 59 0.39 12.05 -0.40
C ILE A 59 -0.16 13.48 -0.42
N GLU A 60 0.61 14.44 -0.92
CA GLU A 60 0.20 15.83 -1.04
C GLU A 60 -1.06 15.97 -1.90
N GLU A 61 -1.07 15.35 -3.07
CA GLU A 61 -2.23 15.37 -3.98
C GLU A 61 -3.45 14.66 -3.36
N LEU A 62 -3.25 13.52 -2.71
CA LEU A 62 -4.32 12.76 -2.06
C LEU A 62 -4.98 13.54 -0.92
N LEU A 63 -4.20 14.30 -0.16
CA LEU A 63 -4.65 15.00 1.05
C LEU A 63 -4.98 16.48 0.84
N LYS A 64 -4.84 17.00 -0.38
CA LYS A 64 -4.96 18.42 -0.71
C LYS A 64 -6.20 19.10 -0.13
N ASP A 65 -7.36 18.47 -0.25
CA ASP A 65 -8.65 19.00 0.20
C ASP A 65 -9.24 18.19 1.37
N VAL A 66 -8.39 17.44 2.08
CA VAL A 66 -8.79 16.53 3.15
C VAL A 66 -8.54 17.16 4.51
N ASP A 67 -9.55 17.11 5.37
CA ASP A 67 -9.37 17.38 6.80
C ASP A 67 -8.62 16.22 7.47
N THR A 68 -7.31 16.37 7.60
CA THR A 68 -6.41 15.32 8.12
C THR A 68 -6.71 14.95 9.58
N SER A 69 -7.41 15.79 10.33
CA SER A 69 -7.84 15.47 11.71
C SER A 69 -8.85 14.31 11.77
N LYS A 70 -9.48 13.97 10.63
CA LYS A 70 -10.40 12.82 10.49
C LYS A 70 -9.70 11.51 10.17
N ILE A 71 -8.40 11.52 9.90
CA ILE A 71 -7.63 10.29 9.67
C ILE A 71 -7.47 9.59 11.01
N ALA A 72 -8.10 8.42 11.13
CA ALA A 72 -8.15 7.64 12.37
C ALA A 72 -7.00 6.63 12.49
N ALA A 73 -6.47 6.17 11.36
CA ALA A 73 -5.33 5.25 11.33
C ALA A 73 -4.61 5.28 9.98
N ILE A 74 -3.39 4.78 9.99
CA ILE A 74 -2.58 4.58 8.78
C ILE A 74 -2.35 3.08 8.60
N ALA A 75 -2.40 2.61 7.36
CA ALA A 75 -2.03 1.27 6.95
C ALA A 75 -0.86 1.32 5.96
N ALA A 76 0.11 0.42 6.08
CA ALA A 76 1.22 0.34 5.13
C ALA A 76 1.58 -1.10 4.80
N SER A 77 1.91 -1.36 3.54
CA SER A 77 2.57 -2.60 3.16
C SER A 77 4.01 -2.57 3.63
N SER A 78 4.41 -3.57 4.43
CA SER A 78 5.75 -3.67 5.03
C SER A 78 6.59 -4.81 4.46
N ARG A 79 5.97 -5.72 3.74
CA ARG A 79 6.61 -6.94 3.19
C ARG A 79 5.81 -7.50 2.02
N PRO A 80 6.44 -8.31 1.14
CA PRO A 80 5.75 -8.94 0.01
C PRO A 80 4.65 -9.92 0.43
N ARG A 81 4.95 -10.84 1.36
CA ARG A 81 4.10 -11.97 1.74
C ARG A 81 3.91 -12.05 3.25
N PRO A 82 2.81 -12.65 3.75
CA PRO A 82 2.54 -12.80 5.19
C PRO A 82 3.32 -13.97 5.82
N VAL A 83 4.61 -14.09 5.49
CA VAL A 83 5.50 -15.15 6.02
C VAL A 83 6.76 -14.53 6.63
N ASP A 84 7.32 -15.22 7.63
CA ASP A 84 8.55 -14.78 8.29
C ASP A 84 9.71 -14.71 7.31
N GLY A 85 10.54 -13.67 7.45
CA GLY A 85 11.67 -13.42 6.56
C GLY A 85 11.31 -12.84 5.19
N SER A 86 10.03 -12.64 4.90
CA SER A 86 9.61 -11.95 3.68
C SER A 86 10.02 -10.48 3.76
N TYR A 87 10.97 -10.07 2.92
CA TYR A 87 11.55 -8.74 2.93
C TYR A 87 11.95 -8.29 1.52
N MET A 88 11.66 -7.04 1.21
CA MET A 88 12.23 -6.31 0.06
C MET A 88 12.47 -4.85 0.44
N PRO A 89 13.64 -4.27 0.09
CA PRO A 89 14.02 -2.90 0.47
C PRO A 89 13.01 -1.82 0.09
N CYS A 90 12.33 -1.95 -1.04
CA CYS A 90 11.37 -0.95 -1.53
C CYS A 90 10.22 -0.68 -0.54
N PHE A 91 9.81 -1.67 0.25
CA PHE A 91 8.75 -1.49 1.25
C PHE A 91 9.13 -0.54 2.37
N THR A 92 10.42 -0.41 2.68
CA THR A 92 10.89 0.46 3.77
C THR A 92 10.53 1.92 3.56
N VAL A 93 10.34 2.37 2.32
CA VAL A 93 9.98 3.76 2.00
C VAL A 93 8.58 4.06 2.52
N GLY A 94 7.59 3.24 2.13
CA GLY A 94 6.20 3.41 2.56
C GLY A 94 6.04 3.19 4.05
N GLU A 95 6.64 2.14 4.59
CA GLU A 95 6.58 1.80 6.01
C GLU A 95 7.17 2.90 6.89
N ASN A 96 8.35 3.43 6.55
CA ASN A 96 8.97 4.51 7.32
C ASN A 96 8.19 5.82 7.22
N THR A 97 7.66 6.14 6.04
CA THR A 97 6.77 7.30 5.87
C THR A 97 5.52 7.17 6.74
N ALA A 98 4.91 5.98 6.75
CA ALA A 98 3.75 5.70 7.59
C ALA A 98 4.06 5.82 9.10
N LYS A 99 5.23 5.35 9.55
CA LYS A 99 5.72 5.50 10.93
C LYS A 99 5.88 6.97 11.32
N ILE A 100 6.47 7.77 10.44
CA ILE A 100 6.67 9.21 10.68
C ILE A 100 5.32 9.91 10.81
N LEU A 101 4.39 9.68 9.87
CA LEU A 101 3.06 10.26 9.89
C LEU A 101 2.25 9.82 11.11
N SER A 102 2.24 8.53 11.42
CA SER A 102 1.57 7.98 12.60
C SER A 102 2.07 8.65 13.89
N SER A 103 3.38 8.79 14.04
CA SER A 103 3.99 9.45 15.20
C SER A 103 3.64 10.93 15.29
N ALA A 104 3.68 11.65 14.16
CA ALA A 104 3.37 13.08 14.10
C ALA A 104 1.89 13.36 14.37
N MET A 105 1.00 12.55 13.83
CA MET A 105 -0.45 12.69 13.97
C MET A 105 -0.99 12.03 15.25
N LYS A 106 -0.17 11.23 15.96
CA LYS A 106 -0.55 10.47 17.16
C LYS A 106 -1.73 9.52 16.92
N ILE A 107 -1.74 8.85 15.78
CA ILE A 107 -2.75 7.87 15.38
C ILE A 107 -2.10 6.49 15.16
N PRO A 108 -2.85 5.38 15.29
CA PRO A 108 -2.30 4.04 15.14
C PRO A 108 -1.81 3.76 13.71
N LEU A 109 -0.76 2.94 13.62
CA LEU A 109 -0.24 2.35 12.39
C LEU A 109 -0.49 0.85 12.39
N TYR A 110 -0.99 0.34 11.27
CA TYR A 110 -1.12 -1.09 10.98
C TYR A 110 -0.27 -1.46 9.78
N THR A 111 0.43 -2.59 9.86
CA THR A 111 1.27 -3.08 8.76
C THR A 111 0.75 -4.42 8.25
N PHE A 112 0.76 -4.57 6.95
CA PHE A 112 0.28 -5.74 6.23
C PHE A 112 1.31 -6.17 5.18
N SER A 113 1.18 -7.36 4.64
CA SER A 113 1.90 -7.73 3.43
C SER A 113 1.18 -7.16 2.20
N HIS A 114 1.92 -7.02 1.12
CA HIS A 114 1.35 -6.60 -0.17
C HIS A 114 0.28 -7.58 -0.68
N GLN A 115 0.46 -8.88 -0.45
CA GLN A 115 -0.54 -9.90 -0.80
C GLN A 115 -1.85 -9.73 -0.02
N GLU A 116 -1.79 -9.46 1.29
CA GLU A 116 -2.99 -9.17 2.09
C GLU A 116 -3.74 -7.95 1.52
N GLY A 117 -3.01 -6.91 1.10
CA GLY A 117 -3.60 -5.74 0.45
C GLY A 117 -4.34 -6.08 -0.85
N HIS A 118 -3.79 -6.96 -1.69
CA HIS A 118 -4.46 -7.42 -2.90
C HIS A 118 -5.75 -8.20 -2.59
N ILE A 119 -5.71 -9.10 -1.61
CA ILE A 119 -6.87 -9.89 -1.19
C ILE A 119 -7.99 -8.97 -0.72
N GLU A 120 -7.68 -8.03 0.17
CA GLU A 120 -8.68 -7.10 0.70
C GLU A 120 -9.26 -6.16 -0.39
N ALA A 121 -8.44 -5.73 -1.34
CA ALA A 121 -8.92 -4.95 -2.48
C ALA A 121 -9.92 -5.73 -3.34
N ILE A 122 -9.66 -7.01 -3.61
CA ILE A 122 -10.58 -7.89 -4.33
C ILE A 122 -11.86 -8.12 -3.52
N ARG A 123 -11.74 -8.43 -2.23
CA ARG A 123 -12.89 -8.65 -1.34
C ARG A 123 -13.79 -7.43 -1.28
N HIS A 124 -13.23 -6.23 -1.13
CA HIS A 124 -13.99 -4.99 -1.02
C HIS A 124 -14.94 -4.73 -2.19
N TYR A 125 -14.54 -5.11 -3.41
CA TYR A 125 -15.31 -4.91 -4.64
C TYR A 125 -16.08 -6.15 -5.11
N SER A 126 -16.14 -7.20 -4.29
CA SER A 126 -16.80 -8.46 -4.66
C SER A 126 -17.95 -8.82 -3.70
N SER A 127 -18.73 -9.82 -4.09
CA SER A 127 -19.76 -10.42 -3.23
C SER A 127 -19.17 -11.18 -2.04
N LEU A 128 -17.84 -11.37 -1.99
CA LEU A 128 -17.12 -12.09 -0.93
C LEU A 128 -16.68 -11.20 0.23
N LYS A 129 -17.13 -9.95 0.27
CA LYS A 129 -16.70 -8.96 1.25
C LYS A 129 -16.81 -9.43 2.69
N ASP A 130 -17.88 -10.15 3.02
CA ASP A 130 -18.19 -10.60 4.39
C ASP A 130 -17.93 -12.11 4.59
N GLU A 131 -17.43 -12.82 3.57
CA GLU A 131 -17.17 -14.24 3.64
C GLU A 131 -15.84 -14.53 4.36
N VAL A 132 -15.88 -15.44 5.33
CA VAL A 132 -14.70 -15.95 6.07
C VAL A 132 -15.01 -17.38 6.53
N PRO A 133 -14.15 -18.38 6.32
CA PRO A 133 -12.82 -18.32 5.68
C PRO A 133 -12.86 -18.30 4.15
N LEU A 134 -11.81 -17.75 3.53
CA LEU A 134 -11.61 -17.74 2.08
C LEU A 134 -10.29 -18.44 1.73
N ILE A 135 -10.27 -19.13 0.59
CA ILE A 135 -9.03 -19.59 -0.03
C ILE A 135 -8.78 -18.70 -1.25
N CYS A 136 -7.66 -17.99 -1.25
CA CYS A 136 -7.27 -17.12 -2.34
C CYS A 136 -6.08 -17.72 -3.10
N PHE A 137 -6.15 -17.71 -4.43
CA PHE A 137 -5.02 -18.09 -5.28
C PHE A 137 -4.37 -16.83 -5.84
N HIS A 138 -3.08 -16.69 -5.57
CA HIS A 138 -2.26 -15.62 -6.13
C HIS A 138 -1.36 -16.16 -7.23
N PHE A 139 -1.58 -15.68 -8.45
CA PHE A 139 -0.77 -16.00 -9.63
C PHE A 139 0.02 -14.76 -10.03
N SER A 140 1.34 -14.81 -9.96
CA SER A 140 2.23 -13.77 -10.45
C SER A 140 3.27 -14.34 -11.42
N GLY A 141 4.01 -13.50 -12.12
CA GLY A 141 4.98 -13.93 -13.13
C GLY A 141 6.09 -14.86 -12.63
N GLY A 142 6.25 -15.05 -11.32
CA GLY A 142 7.27 -15.89 -10.72
C GLY A 142 6.76 -16.83 -9.62
N THR A 143 5.52 -16.67 -9.16
CA THR A 143 4.98 -17.46 -8.04
C THR A 143 3.52 -17.82 -8.24
N THR A 144 3.14 -19.00 -7.74
CA THR A 144 1.75 -19.46 -7.59
C THR A 144 1.58 -19.89 -6.14
N GLU A 145 0.66 -19.28 -5.44
CA GLU A 145 0.43 -19.51 -4.01
C GLU A 145 -1.05 -19.65 -3.71
N ALA A 146 -1.40 -20.51 -2.74
CA ALA A 146 -2.70 -20.54 -2.09
C ALA A 146 -2.56 -19.89 -0.71
N LEU A 147 -3.44 -18.96 -0.40
CA LEU A 147 -3.43 -18.13 0.79
C LEU A 147 -4.71 -18.28 1.60
#